data_ee03a5ef120884b297d34d17092d4e67
#
_entry.id   ee03a5ef120884b297d34d17092d4e67
#
_cell.length_a   1.000
_cell.length_b   1.000
_cell.length_c   1.000
_cell.angle_alpha   90.00
_cell.angle_beta   90.00
_cell.angle_gamma   90.00
#
_symmetry.space_group_name_H-M   'P 1'
#
loop_
_entity.id
_entity.type
_entity.pdbx_description
1 polymer ?
#
loop_
_entity_poly.entity_id
_entity_poly.type
_entity_poly.pdbx_seq_one_letter_code
_entity_poly.pdbx_strand_id
1 'polypeptide(L)'
;QPPRQKEYNVVSFIKEHPTLFAEYYEGMDLNQLVDLVCSRLLNIPVEEEYEVPIVQPQREIRPFDITEYDIQKFDPKDREVQKKFAPYFKHRGIDLGTQHAFYRDFCLATRHCEDGHRDICLAFPMALPQNTDRIVGFEECGRARLDGQDSYKGMAEGSNTDEGLWIASPARTPLAEAKHIYWFGSAYDAMAFYQLHRAQNQELRKAVFISTGGDLTEKQMRGVLEQTIPARQHICFDNDHTGSVLARSLQKEIYRTIREAIEVTPERKPYLDSIPDGDDLDGGEFYLLPKGGLQESCIEFDAERDEAFSMSSSRLCAPEDVQDQINRMNKCYREFRVKLREFLGIDKEHDVAITRKEPDYRYTSWNGQLLAERKQQEASVGQGQEQEPEEKAGQERQTHFRR
;
A
#
# COMPACT_ATOMS: atom_id res chain seq x y z
N GLN A 1 -25.70 -26.39 13.36
CA GLN A 1 -24.25 -26.25 13.53
C GLN A 1 -23.69 -25.62 12.27
N PRO A 2 -22.91 -24.53 12.32
CA PRO A 2 -22.24 -24.01 11.13
C PRO A 2 -21.25 -25.09 10.64
N PRO A 3 -21.05 -25.23 9.32
CA PRO A 3 -20.05 -26.14 8.79
C PRO A 3 -18.70 -25.77 9.37
N ARG A 4 -17.98 -26.75 9.93
CA ARG A 4 -16.61 -26.56 10.40
C ARG A 4 -15.78 -26.01 9.25
N GLN A 5 -15.15 -24.86 9.43
CA GLN A 5 -14.14 -24.37 8.50
C GLN A 5 -13.06 -25.44 8.39
N LYS A 6 -12.87 -25.95 7.19
CA LYS A 6 -11.85 -26.94 6.90
C LYS A 6 -10.53 -26.17 6.82
N GLU A 7 -9.63 -26.42 7.76
CA GLU A 7 -8.26 -25.88 7.68
C GLU A 7 -7.52 -26.63 6.58
N TYR A 8 -7.10 -25.91 5.55
CA TYR A 8 -6.30 -26.45 4.46
C TYR A 8 -4.82 -26.18 4.72
N ASN A 9 -3.98 -27.18 4.59
CA ASN A 9 -2.59 -26.95 4.25
C ASN A 9 -2.44 -26.77 2.73
N VAL A 10 -1.31 -26.24 2.28
CA VAL A 10 -1.06 -25.93 0.85
C VAL A 10 -1.32 -27.17 -0.04
N VAL A 11 -0.85 -28.33 0.35
CA VAL A 11 -1.01 -29.58 -0.39
C VAL A 11 -2.48 -29.98 -0.51
N SER A 12 -3.23 -29.91 0.58
CA SER A 12 -4.66 -30.25 0.59
C SER A 12 -5.47 -29.27 -0.26
N PHE A 13 -5.10 -27.97 -0.22
CA PHE A 13 -5.75 -26.95 -1.04
C PHE A 13 -5.57 -27.21 -2.53
N ILE A 14 -4.33 -27.48 -2.97
CA ILE A 14 -4.02 -27.78 -4.37
C ILE A 14 -4.81 -29.00 -4.84
N LYS A 15 -4.86 -30.08 -4.04
CA LYS A 15 -5.56 -31.33 -4.39
C LYS A 15 -7.08 -31.19 -4.43
N GLU A 16 -7.68 -30.38 -3.59
CA GLU A 16 -9.14 -30.18 -3.56
C GLU A 16 -9.60 -29.15 -4.60
N HIS A 17 -8.70 -28.27 -5.06
CA HIS A 17 -9.04 -27.22 -6.01
C HIS A 17 -8.09 -27.21 -7.24
N PRO A 18 -7.89 -28.36 -7.92
CA PRO A 18 -6.87 -28.47 -8.96
C PRO A 18 -7.07 -27.51 -10.13
N THR A 19 -8.33 -27.21 -10.46
CA THR A 19 -8.68 -26.31 -11.57
C THR A 19 -8.31 -24.85 -11.36
N LEU A 20 -7.87 -24.46 -10.18
CA LEU A 20 -7.38 -23.11 -9.90
C LEU A 20 -5.92 -22.89 -10.35
N PHE A 21 -5.22 -23.98 -10.69
CA PHE A 21 -3.79 -23.93 -11.03
C PHE A 21 -3.58 -24.10 -12.53
N ALA A 22 -2.73 -23.27 -13.11
CA ALA A 22 -2.44 -23.27 -14.54
C ALA A 22 -1.76 -24.57 -15.02
N GLU A 23 -1.12 -25.28 -14.11
CA GLU A 23 -0.44 -26.54 -14.37
C GLU A 23 -1.39 -27.73 -14.48
N TYR A 24 -2.65 -27.58 -14.08
CA TYR A 24 -3.63 -28.68 -14.07
C TYR A 24 -4.20 -28.96 -15.46
N TYR A 25 -4.28 -30.24 -15.81
CA TYR A 25 -5.07 -30.72 -16.94
C TYR A 25 -5.90 -31.95 -16.53
N GLU A 26 -6.96 -32.23 -17.24
CA GLU A 26 -7.87 -33.34 -16.93
C GLU A 26 -7.17 -34.70 -17.06
N GLY A 27 -7.18 -35.49 -15.98
CA GLY A 27 -6.48 -36.78 -15.89
C GLY A 27 -5.07 -36.71 -15.29
N MET A 28 -4.60 -35.53 -14.87
CA MET A 28 -3.33 -35.37 -14.20
C MET A 28 -3.33 -35.97 -12.78
N ASP A 29 -2.23 -36.60 -12.35
CA ASP A 29 -2.08 -36.99 -10.95
C ASP A 29 -1.95 -35.76 -10.05
N LEU A 30 -2.77 -35.74 -8.98
CA LEU A 30 -2.81 -34.60 -8.05
C LEU A 30 -1.52 -34.43 -7.25
N ASN A 31 -0.69 -35.46 -7.07
CA ASN A 31 0.64 -35.31 -6.46
C ASN A 31 1.58 -34.59 -7.41
N GLN A 32 1.53 -34.95 -8.69
CA GLN A 32 2.29 -34.27 -9.74
C GLN A 32 1.93 -32.77 -9.83
N LEU A 33 0.64 -32.45 -9.72
CA LEU A 33 0.18 -31.05 -9.66
C LEU A 33 0.77 -30.32 -8.45
N VAL A 34 0.78 -30.96 -7.27
CA VAL A 34 1.40 -30.39 -6.07
C VAL A 34 2.85 -30.09 -6.28
N ASP A 35 3.60 -31.05 -6.85
CA ASP A 35 5.04 -30.89 -7.09
C ASP A 35 5.32 -29.73 -8.07
N LEU A 36 4.56 -29.62 -9.16
CA LEU A 36 4.71 -28.55 -10.14
C LEU A 36 4.39 -27.18 -9.54
N VAL A 37 3.26 -27.06 -8.82
CA VAL A 37 2.86 -25.80 -8.19
C VAL A 37 3.85 -25.40 -7.11
N CYS A 38 4.27 -26.33 -6.25
CA CYS A 38 5.25 -26.05 -5.22
C CYS A 38 6.61 -25.66 -5.80
N SER A 39 7.07 -26.37 -6.84
CA SER A 39 8.33 -26.05 -7.52
C SER A 39 8.31 -24.63 -8.11
N ARG A 40 7.22 -24.24 -8.75
CA ARG A 40 7.04 -22.87 -9.25
C ARG A 40 7.05 -21.83 -8.12
N LEU A 41 6.31 -22.09 -7.04
CA LEU A 41 6.22 -21.15 -5.91
C LEU A 41 7.54 -21.01 -5.13
N LEU A 42 8.35 -22.07 -5.13
CA LEU A 42 9.66 -22.09 -4.45
C LEU A 42 10.82 -21.77 -5.39
N ASN A 43 10.52 -21.48 -6.66
CA ASN A 43 11.52 -21.27 -7.71
C ASN A 43 12.59 -22.38 -7.81
N ILE A 44 12.17 -23.64 -7.57
CA ILE A 44 13.01 -24.81 -7.65
C ILE A 44 12.84 -25.41 -9.05
N PRO A 45 13.93 -25.71 -9.80
CA PRO A 45 13.83 -26.39 -11.10
C PRO A 45 13.14 -27.75 -10.94
N VAL A 46 12.13 -28.02 -11.75
CA VAL A 46 11.53 -29.34 -11.85
C VAL A 46 12.54 -30.21 -12.59
N GLU A 47 12.94 -31.37 -12.03
CA GLU A 47 13.77 -32.33 -12.75
C GLU A 47 13.06 -32.74 -14.05
N GLU A 48 13.80 -32.85 -15.18
CA GLU A 48 13.31 -32.86 -16.57
C GLU A 48 12.39 -34.03 -16.99
N GLU A 49 11.77 -34.76 -16.07
CA GLU A 49 10.92 -35.91 -16.40
C GLU A 49 9.46 -35.60 -16.73
N TYR A 50 9.06 -34.32 -16.63
CA TYR A 50 7.68 -33.92 -16.87
C TYR A 50 7.54 -32.96 -18.07
N GLU A 51 7.44 -33.50 -19.28
CA GLU A 51 6.89 -32.74 -20.41
C GLU A 51 5.38 -32.50 -20.16
N VAL A 52 5.06 -31.43 -19.47
CA VAL A 52 3.68 -30.99 -19.32
C VAL A 52 3.31 -30.13 -20.53
N PRO A 53 2.34 -30.54 -21.36
CA PRO A 53 1.77 -29.62 -22.32
C PRO A 53 1.08 -28.50 -21.49
N ILE A 54 1.67 -27.33 -21.45
CA ILE A 54 1.06 -26.13 -20.85
C ILE A 54 -0.13 -25.77 -21.74
N VAL A 55 -1.24 -26.45 -21.53
CA VAL A 55 -2.55 -25.99 -21.99
C VAL A 55 -2.98 -24.94 -20.98
N GLN A 56 -2.45 -23.74 -21.12
CA GLN A 56 -3.09 -22.59 -20.51
C GLN A 56 -4.50 -22.53 -21.11
N PRO A 57 -5.58 -22.69 -20.33
CA PRO A 57 -6.85 -22.20 -20.78
C PRO A 57 -6.62 -20.69 -20.96
N GLN A 58 -6.53 -20.25 -22.22
CA GLN A 58 -6.64 -18.85 -22.52
C GLN A 58 -8.04 -18.44 -22.08
N ARG A 59 -8.21 -18.08 -20.81
CA ARG A 59 -9.23 -17.13 -20.45
C ARG A 59 -8.89 -15.92 -21.28
N GLU A 60 -9.68 -15.64 -22.30
CA GLU A 60 -9.67 -14.33 -22.94
C GLU A 60 -9.90 -13.34 -21.80
N ILE A 61 -8.82 -12.75 -21.31
CA ILE A 61 -8.90 -11.68 -20.33
C ILE A 61 -9.50 -10.53 -21.12
N ARG A 62 -10.81 -10.35 -20.99
CA ARG A 62 -11.48 -9.19 -21.57
C ARG A 62 -10.86 -7.96 -20.95
N PRO A 63 -10.40 -6.99 -21.74
CA PRO A 63 -9.90 -5.74 -21.19
C PRO A 63 -11.04 -5.07 -20.40
N PHE A 64 -10.68 -4.38 -19.33
CA PHE A 64 -11.62 -3.63 -18.51
C PHE A 64 -12.48 -2.69 -19.34
N ASP A 65 -13.78 -2.78 -19.17
CA ASP A 65 -14.76 -1.91 -19.83
C ASP A 65 -15.61 -1.19 -18.76
N ILE A 66 -15.36 0.09 -18.59
CA ILE A 66 -16.10 0.95 -17.64
C ILE A 66 -17.60 1.01 -17.95
N THR A 67 -18.01 0.75 -19.21
CA THR A 67 -19.41 0.82 -19.62
C THR A 67 -20.26 -0.33 -19.08
N GLU A 68 -19.65 -1.38 -18.54
CA GLU A 68 -20.32 -2.47 -17.82
C GLU A 68 -20.79 -2.06 -16.42
N TYR A 69 -20.43 -0.86 -15.95
CA TYR A 69 -20.73 -0.38 -14.61
C TYR A 69 -21.64 0.86 -14.64
N ASP A 70 -22.65 0.86 -13.77
CA ASP A 70 -23.36 2.09 -13.40
C ASP A 70 -22.53 2.83 -12.35
N ILE A 71 -22.01 4.00 -12.73
CA ILE A 71 -21.11 4.81 -11.88
C ILE A 71 -21.88 5.90 -11.15
N GLN A 72 -21.89 5.85 -9.83
CA GLN A 72 -22.38 6.94 -8.98
C GLN A 72 -21.21 7.71 -8.38
N LYS A 73 -21.02 8.96 -8.80
CA LYS A 73 -20.00 9.87 -8.25
C LYS A 73 -20.45 10.40 -6.89
N PHE A 74 -19.47 10.65 -6.02
CA PHE A 74 -19.68 11.34 -4.76
C PHE A 74 -19.97 12.84 -5.03
N ASP A 75 -20.97 13.39 -4.35
CA ASP A 75 -21.26 14.83 -4.39
C ASP A 75 -21.06 15.46 -2.99
N PRO A 76 -20.04 16.32 -2.81
CA PRO A 76 -19.79 17.00 -1.54
C PRO A 76 -20.94 17.90 -1.07
N LYS A 77 -21.89 18.26 -1.96
CA LYS A 77 -23.01 19.15 -1.65
C LYS A 77 -24.32 18.39 -1.41
N ASP A 78 -24.41 17.13 -1.82
CA ASP A 78 -25.61 16.31 -1.69
C ASP A 78 -25.47 15.28 -0.57
N ARG A 79 -26.20 15.53 0.55
CA ARG A 79 -26.18 14.63 1.71
C ARG A 79 -26.79 13.25 1.44
N GLU A 80 -27.77 13.16 0.53
CA GLU A 80 -28.37 11.86 0.19
C GLU A 80 -27.40 10.99 -0.63
N VAL A 81 -26.63 11.62 -1.49
CA VAL A 81 -25.52 10.93 -2.18
C VAL A 81 -24.48 10.48 -1.16
N GLN A 82 -24.03 11.38 -0.25
CA GLN A 82 -23.02 11.06 0.76
C GLN A 82 -23.41 9.87 1.66
N LYS A 83 -24.68 9.74 2.03
CA LYS A 83 -25.18 8.61 2.82
C LYS A 83 -24.95 7.25 2.16
N LYS A 84 -24.96 7.19 0.84
CA LYS A 84 -24.74 5.93 0.10
C LYS A 84 -23.29 5.44 0.24
N PHE A 85 -22.35 6.36 0.39
CA PHE A 85 -20.93 6.06 0.59
C PHE A 85 -20.57 5.74 2.04
N ALA A 86 -21.36 6.21 3.00
CA ALA A 86 -21.09 6.05 4.42
C ALA A 86 -20.82 4.60 4.87
N PRO A 87 -21.51 3.54 4.37
CA PRO A 87 -21.23 2.16 4.76
C PRO A 87 -19.84 1.67 4.42
N TYR A 88 -19.19 2.25 3.39
CA TYR A 88 -17.86 1.87 2.93
C TYR A 88 -16.76 2.59 3.70
N PHE A 89 -17.00 3.83 4.11
CA PHE A 89 -15.99 4.65 4.80
C PHE A 89 -16.06 4.57 6.33
N LYS A 90 -17.25 4.37 6.89
CA LYS A 90 -17.45 4.35 8.35
C LYS A 90 -16.63 3.27 9.04
N HIS A 91 -16.62 2.04 8.51
CA HIS A 91 -15.88 0.93 9.10
C HIS A 91 -14.35 1.08 8.93
N ARG A 92 -13.91 1.88 7.96
CA ARG A 92 -12.51 2.26 7.73
C ARG A 92 -12.08 3.51 8.50
N GLY A 93 -12.99 4.13 9.24
CA GLY A 93 -12.70 5.33 10.02
C GLY A 93 -12.44 6.60 9.19
N ILE A 94 -12.69 6.57 7.88
CA ILE A 94 -12.45 7.70 6.99
C ILE A 94 -13.58 8.73 7.19
N ASP A 95 -13.21 9.93 7.62
CA ASP A 95 -14.16 11.00 7.90
C ASP A 95 -14.66 11.73 6.63
N LEU A 96 -15.73 12.48 6.78
CA LEU A 96 -16.34 13.21 5.68
C LEU A 96 -15.40 14.28 5.10
N GLY A 97 -14.55 14.89 5.91
CA GLY A 97 -13.57 15.87 5.43
C GLY A 97 -12.54 15.26 4.48
N THR A 98 -12.09 14.03 4.78
CA THR A 98 -11.20 13.26 3.89
C THR A 98 -11.94 12.83 2.61
N GLN A 99 -13.19 12.35 2.73
CA GLN A 99 -14.02 12.05 1.56
C GLN A 99 -14.21 13.27 0.65
N HIS A 100 -14.42 14.46 1.23
CA HIS A 100 -14.48 15.70 0.46
C HIS A 100 -13.15 16.06 -0.21
N ALA A 101 -12.02 15.77 0.41
CA ALA A 101 -10.72 16.02 -0.20
C ALA A 101 -10.49 15.17 -1.47
N PHE A 102 -10.91 13.91 -1.43
CA PHE A 102 -10.73 12.93 -2.51
C PHE A 102 -12.01 12.63 -3.31
N TYR A 103 -13.02 13.50 -3.31
CA TYR A 103 -14.36 13.22 -3.81
C TYR A 103 -14.45 12.82 -5.29
N ARG A 104 -13.40 13.01 -6.04
CA ARG A 104 -13.31 12.66 -7.46
C ARG A 104 -12.57 11.36 -7.73
N ASP A 105 -11.85 10.90 -6.72
CA ASP A 105 -10.90 9.82 -6.85
C ASP A 105 -11.50 8.49 -6.38
N PHE A 106 -12.81 8.47 -6.12
CA PHE A 106 -13.59 7.27 -5.84
C PHE A 106 -15.04 7.43 -6.32
N CYS A 107 -15.72 6.30 -6.51
CA CYS A 107 -17.13 6.24 -6.89
C CYS A 107 -17.79 4.98 -6.32
N LEU A 108 -19.13 4.88 -6.38
CA LEU A 108 -19.80 3.61 -6.30
C LEU A 108 -19.93 3.04 -7.71
N ALA A 109 -19.44 1.84 -7.91
CA ALA A 109 -19.56 1.08 -9.14
C ALA A 109 -20.57 -0.04 -8.92
N THR A 110 -21.60 -0.11 -9.77
CA THR A 110 -22.60 -1.17 -9.76
C THR A 110 -22.43 -2.01 -11.01
N ARG A 111 -22.07 -3.28 -10.84
CA ARG A 111 -22.02 -4.26 -11.93
C ARG A 111 -23.33 -5.04 -11.95
N HIS A 112 -23.89 -5.23 -13.14
CA HIS A 112 -25.05 -6.07 -13.37
C HIS A 112 -24.60 -7.47 -13.79
N CYS A 113 -24.83 -8.45 -12.93
CA CYS A 113 -24.48 -9.84 -13.21
C CYS A 113 -25.56 -10.51 -14.11
N GLU A 114 -25.16 -11.51 -14.89
CA GLU A 114 -26.04 -12.24 -15.80
C GLU A 114 -27.22 -12.94 -15.10
N ASP A 115 -27.03 -13.30 -13.83
CA ASP A 115 -28.06 -13.88 -12.95
C ASP A 115 -29.08 -12.88 -12.41
N GLY A 116 -28.95 -11.59 -12.77
CA GLY A 116 -29.79 -10.49 -12.31
C GLY A 116 -29.36 -9.90 -10.96
N HIS A 117 -28.29 -10.41 -10.34
CA HIS A 117 -27.71 -9.82 -9.14
C HIS A 117 -27.00 -8.51 -9.46
N ARG A 118 -26.93 -7.62 -8.47
CA ARG A 118 -26.22 -6.34 -8.58
C ARG A 118 -25.13 -6.28 -7.52
N ASP A 119 -23.90 -6.24 -7.98
CA ASP A 119 -22.75 -6.03 -7.12
C ASP A 119 -22.42 -4.54 -7.04
N ILE A 120 -22.52 -3.99 -5.82
CA ILE A 120 -22.19 -2.59 -5.57
C ILE A 120 -20.96 -2.53 -4.69
N CYS A 121 -19.90 -1.92 -5.19
CA CYS A 121 -18.66 -1.71 -4.45
C CYS A 121 -18.25 -0.23 -4.46
N LEU A 122 -17.43 0.14 -3.48
CA LEU A 122 -16.65 1.36 -3.57
C LEU A 122 -15.48 1.08 -4.50
N ALA A 123 -15.38 1.85 -5.56
CA ALA A 123 -14.35 1.72 -6.57
C ALA A 123 -13.40 2.91 -6.54
N PHE A 124 -12.11 2.64 -6.59
CA PHE A 124 -11.04 3.59 -6.75
C PHE A 124 -10.52 3.48 -8.19
N PRO A 125 -10.79 4.47 -9.06
CA PRO A 125 -10.44 4.39 -10.47
C PRO A 125 -8.93 4.33 -10.67
N MET A 126 -8.47 3.32 -11.40
CA MET A 126 -7.08 3.18 -11.81
C MET A 126 -6.89 3.82 -13.19
N ALA A 127 -5.84 4.59 -13.34
CA ALA A 127 -5.49 5.26 -14.57
C ALA A 127 -4.02 5.01 -14.94
N LEU A 128 -3.68 5.21 -16.21
CA LEU A 128 -2.30 5.17 -16.65
C LEU A 128 -1.57 6.45 -16.20
N PRO A 129 -0.36 6.38 -15.67
CA PRO A 129 0.41 7.58 -15.29
C PRO A 129 0.54 8.61 -16.42
N GLN A 130 0.69 8.13 -17.66
CA GLN A 130 0.83 8.98 -18.86
C GLN A 130 -0.51 9.61 -19.32
N ASN A 131 -1.64 9.04 -18.86
CA ASN A 131 -2.98 9.52 -19.20
C ASN A 131 -3.96 9.26 -18.06
N THR A 132 -3.96 10.15 -17.07
CA THR A 132 -4.77 10.04 -15.86
C THR A 132 -6.28 10.21 -16.11
N ASP A 133 -6.69 10.64 -17.28
CA ASP A 133 -8.11 10.72 -17.66
C ASP A 133 -8.66 9.38 -18.13
N ARG A 134 -7.79 8.45 -18.55
CA ARG A 134 -8.19 7.13 -19.03
C ARG A 134 -8.24 6.13 -17.87
N ILE A 135 -9.45 5.76 -17.45
CA ILE A 135 -9.67 4.71 -16.47
C ILE A 135 -9.43 3.35 -17.14
N VAL A 136 -8.55 2.55 -16.55
CA VAL A 136 -8.13 1.23 -17.04
C VAL A 136 -8.43 0.10 -16.05
N GLY A 137 -9.12 0.40 -14.96
CA GLY A 137 -9.50 -0.55 -13.94
C GLY A 137 -10.09 0.11 -12.71
N PHE A 138 -10.49 -0.72 -11.75
CA PHE A 138 -10.90 -0.31 -10.42
C PHE A 138 -10.22 -1.16 -9.34
N GLU A 139 -9.68 -0.53 -8.29
CA GLU A 139 -9.52 -1.18 -7.00
C GLU A 139 -10.90 -1.17 -6.32
N GLU A 140 -11.47 -2.34 -6.03
CA GLU A 140 -12.83 -2.50 -5.52
C GLU A 140 -12.84 -2.89 -4.05
N CYS A 141 -13.74 -2.28 -3.29
CA CYS A 141 -13.94 -2.57 -1.87
C CYS A 141 -15.42 -2.75 -1.55
N GLY A 142 -15.74 -3.90 -0.95
CA GLY A 142 -17.08 -4.22 -0.49
C GLY A 142 -17.49 -3.44 0.76
N ARG A 143 -18.77 -3.54 1.12
CA ARG A 143 -19.29 -3.04 2.41
C ARG A 143 -18.75 -3.88 3.56
N ALA A 144 -18.70 -3.29 4.75
CA ALA A 144 -18.48 -4.06 5.97
C ALA A 144 -19.50 -5.20 6.09
N ARG A 145 -19.02 -6.39 6.38
CA ARG A 145 -19.87 -7.56 6.56
C ARG A 145 -20.47 -7.60 7.95
N LEU A 146 -21.73 -8.02 8.05
CA LEU A 146 -22.43 -8.14 9.34
C LEU A 146 -21.95 -9.34 10.16
N ASP A 147 -21.32 -10.32 9.52
CA ASP A 147 -20.78 -11.52 10.13
C ASP A 147 -19.39 -11.34 10.77
N GLY A 148 -18.84 -10.12 10.73
CA GLY A 148 -17.52 -9.79 11.27
C GLY A 148 -16.34 -10.27 10.42
N GLN A 149 -16.59 -10.85 9.24
CA GLN A 149 -15.53 -11.16 8.29
C GLN A 149 -15.06 -9.90 7.56
N ASP A 150 -13.86 -9.97 6.99
CA ASP A 150 -13.34 -8.87 6.19
C ASP A 150 -14.23 -8.58 4.98
N SER A 151 -14.35 -7.30 4.66
CA SER A 151 -15.04 -6.87 3.44
C SER A 151 -14.21 -7.27 2.22
N TYR A 152 -14.91 -7.56 1.11
CA TYR A 152 -14.24 -7.80 -0.16
C TYR A 152 -13.26 -6.68 -0.51
N LYS A 153 -12.08 -7.06 -0.96
CA LYS A 153 -11.08 -6.18 -1.57
C LYS A 153 -10.47 -6.91 -2.77
N GLY A 154 -10.41 -6.26 -3.91
CA GLY A 154 -9.86 -6.86 -5.12
C GLY A 154 -9.79 -5.86 -6.26
N MET A 155 -9.44 -6.36 -7.44
CA MET A 155 -9.48 -5.60 -8.68
C MET A 155 -10.70 -5.98 -9.49
N ALA A 156 -11.30 -5.01 -10.18
CA ALA A 156 -12.33 -5.27 -11.15
C ALA A 156 -11.79 -6.17 -12.28
N GLU A 157 -12.63 -7.05 -12.80
CA GLU A 157 -12.26 -7.96 -13.88
C GLU A 157 -11.72 -7.22 -15.10
N GLY A 158 -10.61 -7.68 -15.65
CA GLY A 158 -9.95 -7.07 -16.80
C GLY A 158 -9.16 -5.78 -16.53
N SER A 159 -9.08 -5.33 -15.26
CA SER A 159 -8.27 -4.18 -14.87
C SER A 159 -6.82 -4.35 -15.34
N ASN A 160 -6.26 -3.29 -15.91
CA ASN A 160 -4.83 -3.25 -16.24
C ASN A 160 -4.02 -3.02 -14.95
N THR A 161 -3.69 -4.12 -14.28
CA THR A 161 -2.87 -4.09 -13.07
C THR A 161 -1.38 -3.99 -13.34
N ASP A 162 -0.96 -4.12 -14.60
CA ASP A 162 0.43 -4.02 -15.01
C ASP A 162 0.93 -2.56 -15.11
N GLU A 163 0.04 -1.64 -15.49
CA GLU A 163 0.39 -0.22 -15.69
C GLU A 163 -0.53 0.74 -14.91
N GLY A 164 -1.74 0.32 -14.60
CA GLY A 164 -2.75 1.15 -13.96
C GLY A 164 -2.48 1.35 -12.47
N LEU A 165 -2.72 2.57 -12.00
CA LEU A 165 -2.58 2.99 -10.61
C LEU A 165 -3.77 3.86 -10.21
N TRP A 166 -4.18 3.80 -8.95
CA TRP A 166 -4.99 4.88 -8.42
C TRP A 166 -4.10 6.09 -8.15
N ILE A 167 -4.40 7.21 -8.82
CA ILE A 167 -3.62 8.45 -8.75
C ILE A 167 -4.57 9.57 -8.32
N ALA A 168 -4.35 10.15 -7.16
CA ALA A 168 -5.25 11.11 -6.55
C ALA A 168 -4.52 12.33 -5.98
N SER A 169 -5.18 13.49 -6.03
CA SER A 169 -4.67 14.70 -5.39
C SER A 169 -5.83 15.56 -4.87
N PRO A 170 -5.85 15.89 -3.57
CA PRO A 170 -6.90 16.76 -3.00
C PRO A 170 -7.03 18.12 -3.68
N ALA A 171 -5.93 18.71 -4.15
CA ALA A 171 -5.92 19.98 -4.87
C ALA A 171 -5.89 19.82 -6.39
N ARG A 172 -5.97 18.57 -6.90
CA ARG A 172 -5.87 18.25 -8.34
C ARG A 172 -4.53 18.65 -8.97
N THR A 173 -3.48 18.52 -8.22
CA THR A 173 -2.14 18.73 -8.76
C THR A 173 -1.89 17.68 -9.84
N PRO A 174 -1.57 18.06 -11.08
CA PRO A 174 -1.17 17.12 -12.11
C PRO A 174 0.07 16.35 -11.67
N LEU A 175 0.18 15.07 -12.10
CA LEU A 175 1.29 14.21 -11.71
C LEU A 175 2.66 14.87 -12.02
N ALA A 176 2.80 15.42 -13.21
CA ALA A 176 4.03 16.09 -13.65
C ALA A 176 4.38 17.41 -12.90
N GLU A 177 3.41 18.01 -12.21
CA GLU A 177 3.62 19.23 -11.42
C GLU A 177 3.76 18.97 -9.92
N ALA A 178 3.64 17.71 -9.51
CA ALA A 178 3.67 17.33 -8.12
C ALA A 178 5.08 17.50 -7.53
N LYS A 179 5.14 18.14 -6.35
CA LYS A 179 6.40 18.25 -5.58
C LYS A 179 6.60 17.11 -4.59
N HIS A 180 5.51 16.42 -4.25
CA HIS A 180 5.47 15.33 -3.29
C HIS A 180 4.59 14.21 -3.81
N ILE A 181 5.16 13.03 -3.94
CA ILE A 181 4.48 11.80 -4.34
C ILE A 181 4.49 10.85 -3.16
N TYR A 182 3.33 10.35 -2.77
CA TYR A 182 3.15 9.40 -1.67
C TYR A 182 2.65 8.07 -2.20
N TRP A 183 3.36 6.99 -1.93
CA TRP A 183 3.08 5.63 -2.42
C TRP A 183 2.52 4.74 -1.34
N PHE A 184 1.42 4.04 -1.64
CA PHE A 184 0.70 3.16 -0.71
C PHE A 184 0.31 1.85 -1.40
N GLY A 185 0.10 0.80 -0.61
CA GLY A 185 -0.45 -0.46 -1.06
C GLY A 185 -1.96 -0.41 -1.32
N SER A 186 -2.69 0.56 -0.75
CA SER A 186 -4.13 0.71 -0.96
C SER A 186 -4.59 2.17 -0.91
N ALA A 187 -5.69 2.46 -1.62
CA ALA A 187 -6.31 3.78 -1.60
C ALA A 187 -6.84 4.15 -0.19
N TYR A 188 -7.32 3.18 0.59
CA TYR A 188 -7.73 3.42 1.96
C TYR A 188 -6.57 3.86 2.87
N ASP A 189 -5.38 3.27 2.71
CA ASP A 189 -4.20 3.66 3.49
C ASP A 189 -3.73 5.05 3.11
N ALA A 190 -3.80 5.41 1.83
CA ALA A 190 -3.52 6.78 1.38
C ALA A 190 -4.49 7.80 2.00
N MET A 191 -5.79 7.51 2.01
CA MET A 191 -6.80 8.38 2.64
C MET A 191 -6.63 8.45 4.16
N ALA A 192 -6.29 7.32 4.81
CA ALA A 192 -6.04 7.27 6.26
C ALA A 192 -4.79 8.09 6.63
N PHE A 193 -3.71 7.94 5.89
CA PHE A 193 -2.50 8.76 6.06
C PHE A 193 -2.81 10.26 5.92
N TYR A 194 -3.54 10.64 4.88
CA TYR A 194 -3.97 12.02 4.71
C TYR A 194 -4.76 12.53 5.91
N GLN A 195 -5.73 11.75 6.40
CA GLN A 195 -6.57 12.11 7.55
C GLN A 195 -5.74 12.29 8.83
N LEU A 196 -4.79 11.38 9.09
CA LEU A 196 -3.92 11.42 10.25
C LEU A 196 -3.01 12.67 10.27
N HIS A 197 -2.56 13.12 9.09
CA HIS A 197 -1.48 14.11 9.01
C HIS A 197 -1.89 15.47 8.43
N ARG A 198 -3.09 15.62 7.85
CA ARG A 198 -3.50 16.86 7.16
C ARG A 198 -3.56 18.11 8.05
N ALA A 199 -3.76 17.93 9.36
CA ALA A 199 -3.81 19.05 10.30
C ALA A 199 -2.42 19.65 10.57
N GLN A 200 -1.38 18.80 10.58
CA GLN A 200 0.01 19.18 10.83
C GLN A 200 0.78 19.50 9.54
N ASN A 201 0.34 18.96 8.40
CA ASN A 201 1.04 19.12 7.13
C ASN A 201 0.09 19.59 6.01
N GLN A 202 0.09 20.89 5.77
CA GLN A 202 -0.75 21.50 4.73
C GLN A 202 -0.29 21.18 3.30
N GLU A 203 0.97 20.76 3.10
CA GLU A 203 1.51 20.40 1.78
C GLU A 203 0.83 19.14 1.23
N LEU A 204 0.32 18.26 2.11
CA LEU A 204 -0.45 17.08 1.69
C LEU A 204 -1.63 17.43 0.78
N ARG A 205 -2.18 18.63 0.91
CA ARG A 205 -3.28 19.07 0.05
C ARG A 205 -2.87 19.17 -1.42
N LYS A 206 -1.61 19.48 -1.72
CA LYS A 206 -1.05 19.60 -3.06
C LYS A 206 -0.25 18.39 -3.50
N ALA A 207 -0.09 17.41 -2.61
CA ALA A 207 0.61 16.18 -2.92
C ALA A 207 -0.21 15.29 -3.85
N VAL A 208 0.47 14.38 -4.54
CA VAL A 208 -0.15 13.27 -5.26
C VAL A 208 0.00 12.01 -4.43
N PHE A 209 -1.08 11.27 -4.33
CA PHE A 209 -1.19 9.99 -3.63
C PHE A 209 -1.38 8.90 -4.65
N ILE A 210 -0.63 7.81 -4.51
CA ILE A 210 -0.66 6.66 -5.42
C ILE A 210 -0.98 5.41 -4.61
N SER A 211 -1.94 4.63 -5.09
CA SER A 211 -2.17 3.27 -4.63
C SER A 211 -1.84 2.28 -5.74
N THR A 212 -1.09 1.23 -5.39
CA THR A 212 -0.79 0.13 -6.29
C THR A 212 -1.92 -0.90 -6.34
N GLY A 213 -2.80 -0.86 -5.33
CA GLY A 213 -3.88 -1.84 -5.15
C GLY A 213 -3.40 -3.23 -4.72
N GLY A 214 -2.13 -3.37 -4.40
CA GLY A 214 -1.47 -4.61 -3.98
C GLY A 214 -0.06 -4.70 -4.54
N ASP A 215 0.12 -5.42 -5.63
CA ASP A 215 1.43 -5.59 -6.27
C ASP A 215 1.90 -4.31 -6.96
N LEU A 216 3.21 -4.13 -7.03
CA LEU A 216 3.86 -2.99 -7.66
C LEU A 216 4.74 -3.47 -8.81
N THR A 217 4.41 -3.06 -10.02
CA THR A 217 5.15 -3.44 -11.23
C THR A 217 6.20 -2.41 -11.63
N GLU A 218 7.20 -2.84 -12.40
CA GLU A 218 8.19 -1.93 -12.97
C GLU A 218 7.55 -0.88 -13.87
N LYS A 219 6.55 -1.25 -14.68
CA LYS A 219 5.85 -0.33 -15.58
C LYS A 219 5.08 0.76 -14.82
N GLN A 220 4.42 0.37 -13.71
CA GLN A 220 3.76 1.33 -12.83
C GLN A 220 4.76 2.32 -12.24
N MET A 221 5.88 1.83 -11.70
CA MET A 221 6.92 2.67 -11.13
C MET A 221 7.50 3.62 -12.18
N ARG A 222 7.95 3.10 -13.30
CA ARG A 222 8.54 3.90 -14.39
C ARG A 222 7.57 4.94 -14.92
N GLY A 223 6.31 4.56 -15.19
CA GLY A 223 5.32 5.48 -15.71
C GLY A 223 5.11 6.71 -14.82
N VAL A 224 5.24 6.57 -13.51
CA VAL A 224 5.19 7.69 -12.56
C VAL A 224 6.52 8.43 -12.50
N LEU A 225 7.62 7.70 -12.32
CA LEU A 225 8.95 8.31 -12.07
C LEU A 225 9.44 9.12 -13.25
N GLU A 226 9.21 8.69 -14.49
CA GLU A 226 9.57 9.43 -15.69
C GLU A 226 8.96 10.84 -15.75
N GLN A 227 7.81 11.04 -15.10
CA GLN A 227 7.11 12.32 -15.06
C GLN A 227 7.38 13.13 -13.79
N THR A 228 7.85 12.48 -12.73
CA THR A 228 7.90 13.07 -11.39
C THR A 228 9.30 13.28 -10.85
N ILE A 229 10.34 13.09 -11.63
CA ILE A 229 11.67 13.55 -11.26
C ILE A 229 11.73 15.07 -11.58
N PRO A 230 11.96 15.94 -10.62
CA PRO A 230 12.63 15.79 -9.31
C PRO A 230 11.70 15.81 -8.07
N ALA A 231 10.49 15.33 -8.13
CA ALA A 231 9.59 15.34 -6.97
C ALA A 231 10.18 14.51 -5.80
N ARG A 232 9.79 14.89 -4.58
CA ARG A 232 10.12 14.10 -3.40
C ARG A 232 9.24 12.86 -3.36
N GLN A 233 9.87 11.69 -3.28
CA GLN A 233 9.19 10.40 -3.20
C GLN A 233 9.03 9.97 -1.74
N HIS A 234 7.81 9.70 -1.32
CA HIS A 234 7.48 9.25 0.03
C HIS A 234 6.94 7.81 -0.05
N ILE A 235 7.71 6.86 0.44
CA ILE A 235 7.37 5.45 0.47
C ILE A 235 6.58 5.20 1.74
N CYS A 236 5.29 4.85 1.61
CA CYS A 236 4.34 4.75 2.71
C CYS A 236 3.60 3.41 2.73
N PHE A 237 4.26 2.33 2.30
CA PHE A 237 3.69 0.99 2.35
C PHE A 237 3.51 0.50 3.80
N ASP A 238 2.80 -0.61 3.94
CA ASP A 238 2.49 -1.23 5.21
C ASP A 238 3.77 -1.65 5.97
N ASN A 239 3.66 -1.71 7.29
CA ASN A 239 4.74 -2.13 8.18
C ASN A 239 4.70 -3.65 8.35
N ASP A 240 4.92 -4.38 7.25
CA ASP A 240 5.02 -5.82 7.19
C ASP A 240 6.05 -6.26 6.14
N HIS A 241 6.21 -7.57 5.97
CA HIS A 241 7.15 -8.12 5.01
C HIS A 241 6.84 -7.66 3.58
N THR A 242 5.58 -7.72 3.16
CA THR A 242 5.14 -7.30 1.82
C THR A 242 5.43 -5.82 1.56
N GLY A 243 5.05 -4.95 2.51
CA GLY A 243 5.34 -3.52 2.42
C GLY A 243 6.83 -3.22 2.37
N SER A 244 7.66 -4.00 3.06
CA SER A 244 9.12 -3.89 3.01
C SER A 244 9.69 -4.28 1.65
N VAL A 245 9.16 -5.34 1.01
CA VAL A 245 9.55 -5.75 -0.35
C VAL A 245 9.17 -4.66 -1.35
N LEU A 246 7.91 -4.18 -1.31
CA LEU A 246 7.45 -3.10 -2.20
C LEU A 246 8.28 -1.82 -2.03
N ALA A 247 8.63 -1.47 -0.79
CA ALA A 247 9.46 -0.30 -0.51
C ALA A 247 10.85 -0.41 -1.13
N ARG A 248 11.48 -1.59 -1.05
CA ARG A 248 12.79 -1.86 -1.66
C ARG A 248 12.73 -1.79 -3.19
N SER A 249 11.71 -2.42 -3.78
CA SER A 249 11.51 -2.41 -5.23
C SER A 249 11.33 -0.99 -5.77
N LEU A 250 10.51 -0.17 -5.09
CA LEU A 250 10.32 1.22 -5.48
C LEU A 250 11.60 2.04 -5.30
N GLN A 251 12.32 1.86 -4.22
CA GLN A 251 13.60 2.55 -3.99
C GLN A 251 14.63 2.22 -5.05
N LYS A 252 14.72 0.94 -5.44
CA LYS A 252 15.58 0.47 -6.54
C LYS A 252 15.23 1.20 -7.84
N GLU A 253 13.96 1.22 -8.20
CA GLU A 253 13.53 1.85 -9.45
C GLU A 253 13.72 3.36 -9.46
N ILE A 254 13.55 4.04 -8.32
CA ILE A 254 13.89 5.46 -8.19
C ILE A 254 15.39 5.69 -8.50
N TYR A 255 16.28 4.89 -7.92
CA TYR A 255 17.71 5.02 -8.18
C TYR A 255 18.08 4.66 -9.62
N ARG A 256 17.44 3.65 -10.20
CA ARG A 256 17.62 3.28 -11.60
C ARG A 256 17.22 4.42 -12.54
N THR A 257 16.06 5.02 -12.30
CA THR A 257 15.57 6.16 -13.09
C THR A 257 16.51 7.37 -12.99
N ILE A 258 17.02 7.67 -11.78
CA ILE A 258 18.01 8.74 -11.58
C ILE A 258 19.29 8.42 -12.36
N ARG A 259 19.77 7.18 -12.29
CA ARG A 259 20.98 6.73 -12.99
C ARG A 259 20.82 6.87 -14.52
N GLU A 260 19.67 6.49 -15.06
CA GLU A 260 19.36 6.62 -16.49
C GLU A 260 19.26 8.07 -16.95
N ALA A 261 18.82 8.98 -16.07
CA ALA A 261 18.72 10.41 -16.35
C ALA A 261 20.07 11.16 -16.28
N ILE A 262 21.13 10.52 -15.79
CA ILE A 262 22.42 11.15 -15.57
C ILE A 262 23.47 10.49 -16.48
N GLU A 263 24.32 11.33 -17.09
CA GLU A 263 25.50 10.87 -17.79
C GLU A 263 26.51 10.29 -16.80
N VAL A 264 26.73 8.98 -16.84
CA VAL A 264 27.63 8.26 -15.93
C VAL A 264 29.03 8.26 -16.50
N THR A 265 30.04 8.63 -15.69
CA THR A 265 31.43 8.59 -16.13
C THR A 265 31.88 7.17 -16.45
N PRO A 266 32.78 6.96 -17.44
CA PRO A 266 33.27 5.64 -17.82
C PRO A 266 33.86 4.84 -16.67
N GLU A 267 34.49 5.49 -15.70
CA GLU A 267 35.10 4.87 -14.52
C GLU A 267 34.06 4.27 -13.57
N ARG A 268 32.87 4.83 -13.53
CA ARG A 268 31.76 4.39 -12.65
C ARG A 268 30.85 3.37 -13.29
N LYS A 269 30.77 3.39 -14.62
CA LYS A 269 29.89 2.48 -15.38
C LYS A 269 30.05 1.00 -15.00
N PRO A 270 31.27 0.43 -14.89
CA PRO A 270 31.41 -0.97 -14.51
C PRO A 270 30.82 -1.32 -13.15
N TYR A 271 30.85 -0.39 -12.21
CA TYR A 271 30.27 -0.61 -10.87
C TYR A 271 28.73 -0.55 -10.91
N LEU A 272 28.17 0.39 -11.66
CA LEU A 272 26.73 0.52 -11.81
C LEU A 272 26.13 -0.65 -12.59
N ASP A 273 26.84 -1.11 -13.63
CA ASP A 273 26.45 -2.29 -14.42
C ASP A 273 26.58 -3.60 -13.62
N SER A 274 27.36 -3.62 -12.55
CA SER A 274 27.50 -4.76 -11.65
C SER A 274 26.39 -4.84 -10.59
N ILE A 275 25.60 -3.78 -10.45
CA ILE A 275 24.41 -3.82 -9.57
C ILE A 275 23.37 -4.69 -10.29
N PRO A 276 23.00 -5.86 -9.75
CA PRO A 276 22.08 -6.77 -10.40
C PRO A 276 20.72 -6.10 -10.68
N ASP A 277 20.12 -6.45 -11.80
CA ASP A 277 18.75 -6.06 -12.12
C ASP A 277 17.71 -6.93 -11.38
N GLY A 278 18.16 -7.81 -10.49
CA GLY A 278 17.34 -8.76 -9.74
C GLY A 278 16.38 -8.12 -8.74
N ASP A 279 15.43 -8.92 -8.27
CA ASP A 279 14.35 -8.49 -7.37
C ASP A 279 14.81 -8.25 -5.92
N ASP A 280 16.05 -8.63 -5.59
CA ASP A 280 16.58 -8.56 -4.24
C ASP A 280 17.56 -7.40 -4.08
N LEU A 281 17.10 -6.29 -3.55
CA LEU A 281 17.95 -5.32 -2.85
C LEU A 281 18.20 -5.81 -1.40
N ASP A 282 18.54 -7.07 -1.24
CA ASP A 282 19.22 -7.49 -0.02
C ASP A 282 20.62 -6.87 0.00
N GLY A 283 21.08 -6.49 1.19
CA GLY A 283 22.41 -5.87 1.37
C GLY A 283 23.55 -6.49 0.60
N GLY A 284 23.38 -7.73 0.11
CA GLY A 284 24.30 -8.44 -0.78
C GLY A 284 24.63 -7.71 -2.08
N GLU A 285 23.74 -6.95 -2.68
CA GLU A 285 24.01 -6.21 -3.93
C GLU A 285 25.03 -5.08 -3.73
N PHE A 286 25.01 -4.44 -2.57
CA PHE A 286 25.92 -3.35 -2.26
C PHE A 286 27.32 -3.84 -1.88
N TYR A 287 27.51 -5.14 -1.60
CA TYR A 287 28.85 -5.73 -1.45
C TYR A 287 29.66 -5.73 -2.76
N LEU A 288 29.01 -5.55 -3.89
CA LEU A 288 29.65 -5.41 -5.20
C LEU A 288 30.12 -3.98 -5.46
N LEU A 289 29.72 -3.00 -4.65
CA LEU A 289 30.20 -1.64 -4.74
C LEU A 289 31.66 -1.52 -4.32
N PRO A 290 32.39 -0.51 -4.83
CA PRO A 290 33.79 -0.34 -4.49
C PRO A 290 33.98 -0.25 -2.98
N LYS A 291 35.02 -0.90 -2.48
CA LYS A 291 35.41 -0.81 -1.08
C LYS A 291 35.65 0.66 -0.70
N GLY A 292 35.08 1.08 0.39
CA GLY A 292 35.18 2.45 0.89
C GLY A 292 33.92 2.84 1.66
N GLY A 293 33.84 4.10 2.00
CA GLY A 293 32.76 4.59 2.87
C GLY A 293 31.33 4.34 2.39
N LEU A 294 31.10 4.05 1.09
CA LEU A 294 29.76 3.69 0.57
C LEU A 294 29.36 2.29 1.01
N GLN A 295 30.22 1.29 0.80
CA GLN A 295 29.94 -0.09 1.21
C GLN A 295 29.77 -0.18 2.73
N GLU A 296 30.63 0.46 3.50
CA GLU A 296 30.55 0.48 4.95
C GLU A 296 29.22 1.12 5.42
N SER A 297 28.83 2.25 4.84
CA SER A 297 27.56 2.91 5.21
C SER A 297 26.32 2.12 4.79
N CYS A 298 26.40 1.30 3.74
CA CYS A 298 25.34 0.38 3.37
C CYS A 298 25.19 -0.74 4.40
N ILE A 299 26.30 -1.39 4.77
CA ILE A 299 26.32 -2.45 5.79
C ILE A 299 25.77 -1.94 7.13
N GLU A 300 26.18 -0.73 7.53
CA GLU A 300 25.71 -0.09 8.77
C GLU A 300 24.19 0.18 8.70
N PHE A 301 23.71 0.71 7.57
CA PHE A 301 22.27 0.93 7.37
C PHE A 301 21.47 -0.38 7.42
N ASP A 302 21.95 -1.45 6.77
CA ASP A 302 21.28 -2.75 6.77
C ASP A 302 21.21 -3.34 8.17
N ALA A 303 22.30 -3.27 8.96
CA ALA A 303 22.32 -3.74 10.34
C ALA A 303 21.30 -2.98 11.21
N GLU A 304 21.25 -1.65 11.12
CA GLU A 304 20.29 -0.85 11.88
C GLU A 304 18.85 -1.08 11.44
N ARG A 305 18.61 -1.37 10.14
CA ARG A 305 17.31 -1.73 9.61
C ARG A 305 16.84 -3.07 10.15
N ASP A 306 17.69 -4.08 10.13
CA ASP A 306 17.35 -5.42 10.59
C ASP A 306 17.09 -5.44 12.10
N GLU A 307 17.84 -4.64 12.87
CA GLU A 307 17.60 -4.41 14.30
C GLU A 307 16.23 -3.72 14.53
N ALA A 308 15.94 -2.65 13.78
CA ALA A 308 14.66 -1.93 13.87
C ALA A 308 13.48 -2.84 13.55
N PHE A 309 13.61 -3.70 12.55
CA PHE A 309 12.59 -4.70 12.19
C PHE A 309 12.42 -5.75 13.30
N SER A 310 13.51 -6.28 13.84
CA SER A 310 13.48 -7.25 14.93
C SER A 310 12.82 -6.66 16.18
N MET A 311 13.21 -5.46 16.58
CA MET A 311 12.65 -4.78 17.76
C MET A 311 11.16 -4.44 17.56
N SER A 312 10.76 -3.96 16.38
CA SER A 312 9.36 -3.60 16.08
C SER A 312 8.45 -4.83 16.07
N SER A 313 8.98 -6.00 15.75
CA SER A 313 8.25 -7.27 15.78
C SER A 313 8.18 -7.89 17.18
N SER A 314 8.99 -7.43 18.12
CA SER A 314 9.08 -7.95 19.47
C SER A 314 8.08 -7.29 20.43
N ARG A 315 7.27 -8.09 21.12
CA ARG A 315 6.38 -7.60 22.19
C ARG A 315 7.12 -7.22 23.47
N LEU A 316 8.41 -7.50 23.57
CA LEU A 316 9.23 -7.28 24.76
C LEU A 316 9.97 -5.94 24.71
N CYS A 317 10.08 -5.30 23.54
CA CYS A 317 10.75 -4.01 23.40
C CYS A 317 9.80 -2.88 23.81
N ALA A 318 10.34 -1.92 24.57
CA ALA A 318 9.58 -0.72 24.90
C ALA A 318 9.43 0.16 23.64
N PRO A 319 8.30 0.87 23.50
CA PRO A 319 8.05 1.74 22.37
C PRO A 319 9.14 2.80 22.12
N GLU A 320 9.70 3.31 23.19
CA GLU A 320 10.77 4.33 23.18
C GLU A 320 12.05 3.75 22.56
N ASP A 321 12.41 2.52 22.93
CA ASP A 321 13.61 1.86 22.41
C ASP A 321 13.46 1.57 20.91
N VAL A 322 12.26 1.14 20.48
CA VAL A 322 11.95 0.94 19.03
C VAL A 322 12.07 2.25 18.28
N GLN A 323 11.54 3.35 18.80
CA GLN A 323 11.62 4.65 18.16
C GLN A 323 13.06 5.16 18.08
N ASP A 324 13.85 4.94 19.10
CA ASP A 324 15.28 5.29 19.10
C ASP A 324 16.05 4.47 18.07
N GLN A 325 15.72 3.19 17.91
CA GLN A 325 16.30 2.35 16.86
C GLN A 325 15.92 2.84 15.45
N ILE A 326 14.64 3.18 15.22
CA ILE A 326 14.19 3.79 13.97
C ILE A 326 14.93 5.10 13.67
N ASN A 327 15.19 5.91 14.69
CA ASN A 327 15.95 7.14 14.53
C ASN A 327 17.41 6.88 14.12
N ARG A 328 18.06 5.86 14.69
CA ARG A 328 19.40 5.40 14.29
C ARG A 328 19.41 4.92 12.85
N MET A 329 18.49 4.02 12.48
CA MET A 329 18.31 3.53 11.11
C MET A 329 18.16 4.69 10.11
N ASN A 330 17.30 5.65 10.41
CA ASN A 330 17.08 6.83 9.55
C ASN A 330 18.32 7.72 9.43
N LYS A 331 19.16 7.77 10.44
CA LYS A 331 20.45 8.49 10.39
C LYS A 331 21.41 7.78 9.44
N CYS A 332 21.63 6.48 9.61
CA CYS A 332 22.49 5.68 8.73
C CYS A 332 22.00 5.70 7.28
N TYR A 333 20.68 5.64 7.05
CA TYR A 333 20.09 5.79 5.73
C TYR A 333 20.43 7.14 5.07
N ARG A 334 20.37 8.25 5.80
CA ARG A 334 20.74 9.57 5.26
C ARG A 334 22.21 9.63 4.89
N GLU A 335 23.09 9.07 5.70
CA GLU A 335 24.53 9.00 5.45
C GLU A 335 24.85 8.15 4.23
N PHE A 336 24.25 6.97 4.13
CA PHE A 336 24.34 6.10 2.96
C PHE A 336 23.89 6.82 1.69
N ARG A 337 22.74 7.48 1.71
CA ARG A 337 22.24 8.23 0.54
C ARG A 337 23.18 9.33 0.07
N VAL A 338 23.80 10.06 0.98
CA VAL A 338 24.79 11.10 0.61
C VAL A 338 25.95 10.48 -0.13
N LYS A 339 26.51 9.39 0.39
CA LYS A 339 27.64 8.69 -0.22
C LYS A 339 27.25 8.05 -1.57
N LEU A 340 26.07 7.47 -1.66
CA LEU A 340 25.56 6.89 -2.92
C LEU A 340 25.38 7.98 -4.00
N ARG A 341 24.83 9.12 -3.64
CA ARG A 341 24.69 10.26 -4.53
C ARG A 341 26.05 10.75 -5.04
N GLU A 342 27.01 10.93 -4.14
CA GLU A 342 28.37 11.35 -4.49
C GLU A 342 29.04 10.32 -5.42
N PHE A 343 28.88 9.03 -5.14
CA PHE A 343 29.40 7.95 -5.98
C PHE A 343 28.78 7.96 -7.38
N LEU A 344 27.46 8.16 -7.47
CA LEU A 344 26.74 8.24 -8.75
C LEU A 344 27.00 9.56 -9.49
N GLY A 345 27.62 10.56 -8.87
CA GLY A 345 27.85 11.87 -9.44
C GLY A 345 26.57 12.69 -9.62
N ILE A 346 25.56 12.42 -8.78
CA ILE A 346 24.30 13.16 -8.78
C ILE A 346 24.49 14.48 -8.05
N ASP A 347 24.24 15.58 -8.75
CA ASP A 347 24.21 16.89 -8.15
C ASP A 347 23.09 16.99 -7.11
N LYS A 348 23.31 17.83 -6.10
CA LYS A 348 22.31 18.05 -5.05
C LYS A 348 20.98 18.57 -5.62
N GLU A 349 21.01 19.23 -6.77
CA GLU A 349 19.83 19.73 -7.48
C GLU A 349 19.04 18.62 -8.19
N HIS A 350 19.71 17.54 -8.57
CA HIS A 350 19.11 16.37 -9.21
C HIS A 350 18.80 15.23 -8.23
N ASP A 351 19.15 15.42 -6.93
CA ASP A 351 18.87 14.41 -5.91
C ASP A 351 17.38 14.37 -5.59
N VAL A 352 16.75 13.24 -5.88
CA VAL A 352 15.39 12.96 -5.47
C VAL A 352 15.38 12.67 -3.97
N ALA A 353 14.71 13.50 -3.19
CA ALA A 353 14.54 13.23 -1.78
C ALA A 353 13.58 12.05 -1.58
N ILE A 354 14.10 10.92 -1.10
CA ILE A 354 13.32 9.74 -0.74
C ILE A 354 13.13 9.75 0.77
N THR A 355 11.90 9.52 1.22
CA THR A 355 11.60 9.29 2.63
C THR A 355 10.77 8.03 2.78
N ARG A 356 11.12 7.17 3.71
CA ARG A 356 10.28 6.07 4.15
C ARG A 356 9.42 6.56 5.31
N LYS A 357 8.13 6.32 5.25
CA LYS A 357 7.17 6.61 6.31
C LYS A 357 6.36 5.34 6.57
N GLU A 358 6.32 4.94 7.79
CA GLU A 358 5.61 3.74 8.23
C GLU A 358 4.54 4.12 9.25
N PRO A 359 3.45 3.33 9.35
CA PRO A 359 2.57 3.41 10.49
C PRO A 359 3.36 3.25 11.79
N ASP A 360 2.80 3.74 12.89
CA ASP A 360 3.37 3.44 14.20
C ASP A 360 3.58 1.91 14.34
N TYR A 361 4.72 1.48 14.90
CA TYR A 361 5.15 0.08 14.99
C TYR A 361 4.08 -0.88 15.54
N ARG A 362 3.07 -0.38 16.28
CA ARG A 362 1.93 -1.14 16.79
C ARG A 362 0.92 -1.52 15.73
N TYR A 363 1.01 -0.97 14.55
CA TYR A 363 0.02 -1.11 13.49
C TYR A 363 0.70 -1.56 12.19
N THR A 364 0.05 -2.46 11.49
CA THR A 364 0.53 -2.95 10.19
C THR A 364 0.27 -1.92 9.09
N SER A 365 -0.88 -1.23 9.15
CA SER A 365 -1.28 -0.31 8.08
C SER A 365 -1.72 1.06 8.61
N TRP A 366 -1.72 2.06 7.75
CA TRP A 366 -2.21 3.41 8.07
C TRP A 366 -3.69 3.43 8.44
N ASN A 367 -4.50 2.60 7.79
CA ASN A 367 -5.90 2.47 8.14
C ASN A 367 -6.09 1.79 9.50
N GLY A 368 -5.26 0.81 9.83
CA GLY A 368 -5.21 0.18 11.15
C GLY A 368 -4.89 1.18 12.27
N GLN A 369 -3.88 2.03 12.05
CA GLN A 369 -3.53 3.11 12.98
C GLN A 369 -4.70 4.09 13.17
N LEU A 370 -5.29 4.57 12.08
CA LEU A 370 -6.42 5.49 12.12
C LEU A 370 -7.60 4.95 12.95
N LEU A 371 -7.95 3.67 12.74
CA LEU A 371 -9.04 3.03 13.47
C LEU A 371 -8.75 2.93 14.97
N ALA A 372 -7.51 2.63 15.33
CA ALA A 372 -7.10 2.54 16.73
C ALA A 372 -7.12 3.90 17.42
N GLU A 373 -6.57 4.94 16.79
CA GLU A 373 -6.57 6.29 17.33
C GLU A 373 -8.00 6.83 17.54
N ARG A 374 -8.91 6.55 16.60
CA ARG A 374 -10.31 6.93 16.74
C ARG A 374 -11.01 6.24 17.91
N LYS A 375 -10.79 4.93 18.09
CA LYS A 375 -11.32 4.19 19.24
C LYS A 375 -10.83 4.77 20.57
N GLN A 376 -9.58 5.18 20.65
CA GLN A 376 -9.01 5.83 21.83
C GLN A 376 -9.66 7.19 22.11
N GLN A 377 -9.87 8.01 21.06
CA GLN A 377 -10.56 9.29 21.19
C GLN A 377 -12.01 9.12 21.64
N GLU A 378 -12.75 8.18 21.09
CA GLU A 378 -14.14 7.88 21.49
C GLU A 378 -14.21 7.41 22.95
N ALA A 379 -13.27 6.57 23.41
CA ALA A 379 -13.20 6.10 24.79
C ALA A 379 -12.87 7.24 25.77
N SER A 380 -11.98 8.16 25.42
CA SER A 380 -11.62 9.29 26.28
C SER A 380 -12.76 10.32 26.40
N VAL A 381 -13.54 10.54 25.35
CA VAL A 381 -14.73 11.41 25.39
C VAL A 381 -15.85 10.79 26.23
N GLY A 382 -16.04 9.45 26.16
CA GLY A 382 -17.03 8.74 26.99
C GLY A 382 -16.74 8.83 28.48
N GLN A 383 -15.48 8.74 28.88
CA GLN A 383 -15.07 8.84 30.30
C GLN A 383 -15.18 10.27 30.85
N GLY A 384 -15.06 11.30 29.99
CA GLY A 384 -15.25 12.70 30.42
C GLY A 384 -16.70 13.11 30.65
N GLN A 385 -17.67 12.36 30.08
CA GLN A 385 -19.10 12.63 30.30
C GLN A 385 -19.71 11.94 31.51
N GLU A 386 -19.04 10.96 32.10
CA GLU A 386 -19.49 10.28 33.34
C GLU A 386 -19.06 11.00 34.65
N GLN A 387 -18.25 12.05 34.56
CA GLN A 387 -17.75 12.76 35.76
C GLN A 387 -18.45 14.09 36.09
N GLU A 388 -19.50 14.49 35.39
CA GLU A 388 -20.36 15.61 35.84
C GLU A 388 -21.82 15.15 35.88
N PRO A 389 -22.38 14.62 36.98
CA PRO A 389 -23.28 15.40 37.83
C PRO A 389 -23.49 14.86 39.25
N GLU A 390 -22.75 15.25 40.25
CA GLU A 390 -23.19 15.05 41.65
C GLU A 390 -22.95 16.23 42.59
N GLU A 391 -22.43 17.37 42.16
CA GLU A 391 -22.13 18.48 43.08
C GLU A 391 -23.15 19.62 43.09
N LYS A 392 -24.24 19.62 42.30
CA LYS A 392 -25.25 20.67 42.30
C LYS A 392 -26.61 20.33 42.95
N ALA A 393 -26.78 19.13 43.46
CA ALA A 393 -28.05 18.77 44.14
C ALA A 393 -28.02 18.95 45.66
N GLY A 394 -26.93 19.41 46.27
CA GLY A 394 -26.75 19.54 47.75
C GLY A 394 -27.02 20.94 48.32
N GLN A 395 -27.20 21.98 47.55
CA GLN A 395 -27.30 23.37 48.08
C GLN A 395 -28.67 24.05 48.04
N GLU A 396 -29.72 23.43 47.53
CA GLU A 396 -31.07 24.05 47.50
C GLU A 396 -32.07 23.52 48.55
N ARG A 397 -31.68 22.78 49.57
CA ARG A 397 -32.60 22.29 50.65
C ARG A 397 -32.37 22.87 52.05
N GLN A 398 -31.72 24.02 52.21
CA GLN A 398 -31.49 24.58 53.53
C GLN A 398 -32.02 26.03 53.77
N THR A 399 -32.91 26.54 52.97
CA THR A 399 -33.50 27.89 53.20
C THR A 399 -35.02 27.93 53.15
N HIS A 400 -35.72 27.01 53.82
CA HIS A 400 -37.15 27.20 54.10
C HIS A 400 -37.54 26.50 55.41
N PHE A 401 -36.98 26.97 56.54
CA PHE A 401 -37.64 26.82 57.88
C PHE A 401 -37.10 27.90 58.79
N ARG A 402 -37.72 29.09 58.72
CA ARG A 402 -37.85 30.08 59.80
C ARG A 402 -38.71 31.27 59.28
N ARG A 403 -40.04 31.17 59.49
CA ARG A 403 -40.91 32.16 60.08
C ARG A 403 -42.34 31.63 60.04
#